data_677a37b97247357c2d9709c95b9c105e
#
_entry.id   677a37b97247357c2d9709c95b9c105e
#
_cell.length_a   1.000
_cell.length_b   1.000
_cell.length_c   1.000
_cell.angle_alpha   90.00
_cell.angle_beta   90.00
_cell.angle_gamma   90.00
#
_symmetry.space_group_name_H-M   'P 1'
#
loop_
_entity.id
_entity.type
_entity.pdbx_description
1 polymer ?
#
loop_
_entity_poly.entity_id
_entity_poly.type
_entity_poly.pdbx_seq_one_letter_code
_entity_poly.pdbx_strand_id
1 'polypeptide(L)'
;AWYPVWNAGSTYTMCAQVGAEMTMMENRFVPARFKDGYGPVGAWFLLFKAKATNSKGEDYCATNRAMLKPYEDRGYAKGHVIPTCLRNHMMLREMREGRGPIYMDTKSALQNTFATLNEEQQKDLESEAWEDFLDMCVGQANLWACTNTAPEERGSEIMPTEPYLLGSHSGCCGIWVSGPDEAWV
;
A
#
# COMPACT_ATOMS: atom_id res chain seq x y z
N ALA A 1 9.42 -3.17 -11.28
CA ALA A 1 9.05 -1.79 -10.92
C ALA A 1 7.58 -1.57 -11.22
N TRP A 2 6.88 -0.85 -10.37
CA TRP A 2 5.45 -0.58 -10.55
C TRP A 2 5.17 0.48 -11.63
N TYR A 3 6.13 1.36 -11.88
CA TYR A 3 6.04 2.36 -12.94
C TYR A 3 7.07 2.09 -14.03
N PRO A 4 6.79 2.49 -15.27
CA PRO A 4 7.79 2.46 -16.32
C PRO A 4 9.06 3.22 -15.92
N VAL A 5 10.22 2.70 -16.28
CA VAL A 5 11.51 3.28 -15.90
C VAL A 5 11.77 4.67 -16.51
N TRP A 6 11.05 5.04 -17.56
CA TRP A 6 11.09 6.35 -18.20
C TRP A 6 10.18 7.40 -17.57
N ASN A 7 9.41 7.07 -16.54
CA ASN A 7 8.69 8.06 -15.74
C ASN A 7 9.66 8.79 -14.82
N ALA A 8 10.46 9.67 -15.41
CA ALA A 8 11.56 10.35 -14.74
C ALA A 8 11.26 11.80 -14.34
N GLY A 9 9.97 12.19 -14.30
CA GLY A 9 9.55 13.53 -13.89
C GLY A 9 9.72 14.62 -14.97
N SER A 10 9.84 14.24 -16.23
CA SER A 10 9.99 15.20 -17.34
C SER A 10 8.84 16.22 -17.40
N THR A 11 7.61 15.79 -17.05
CA THR A 11 6.45 16.69 -16.99
C THR A 11 6.65 17.80 -15.95
N TYR A 12 7.18 17.49 -14.78
CA TYR A 12 7.51 18.51 -13.78
C TYR A 12 8.54 19.49 -14.31
N THR A 13 9.57 19.00 -14.97
CA THR A 13 10.61 19.84 -15.57
C THR A 13 10.05 20.79 -16.62
N MET A 14 9.23 20.28 -17.55
CA MET A 14 8.60 21.10 -18.59
C MET A 14 7.69 22.16 -17.98
N CYS A 15 6.88 21.83 -17.00
CA CYS A 15 6.02 22.79 -16.34
C CYS A 15 6.79 23.85 -15.56
N ALA A 16 7.85 23.45 -14.86
CA ALA A 16 8.73 24.40 -14.16
C ALA A 16 9.45 25.35 -15.12
N GLN A 17 9.85 24.89 -16.30
CA GLN A 17 10.51 25.73 -17.34
C GLN A 17 9.57 26.81 -17.87
N VAL A 18 8.27 26.60 -17.90
CA VAL A 18 7.30 27.62 -18.33
C VAL A 18 6.73 28.43 -17.17
N GLY A 19 7.29 28.27 -15.97
CA GLY A 19 6.92 29.06 -14.81
C GLY A 19 5.69 28.54 -14.04
N ALA A 20 5.26 27.30 -14.27
CA ALA A 20 4.16 26.72 -13.49
C ALA A 20 4.58 26.54 -12.03
N GLU A 21 3.67 26.85 -11.13
CA GLU A 21 3.87 26.65 -9.70
C GLU A 21 3.74 25.16 -9.33
N MET A 22 4.55 24.75 -8.37
CA MET A 22 4.51 23.40 -7.78
C MET A 22 3.98 23.49 -6.36
N THR A 23 3.16 22.52 -5.98
CA THR A 23 2.56 22.48 -4.66
C THR A 23 2.89 21.20 -3.92
N MET A 24 3.12 21.32 -2.62
CA MET A 24 3.31 20.21 -1.68
C MET A 24 4.47 19.27 -2.06
N MET A 25 5.51 19.80 -2.74
CA MET A 25 6.63 19.00 -3.23
C MET A 25 7.48 18.37 -2.11
N GLU A 26 7.36 18.85 -0.88
CA GLU A 26 7.93 18.24 0.32
C GLU A 26 7.26 16.93 0.72
N ASN A 27 6.04 16.69 0.27
CA ASN A 27 5.30 15.48 0.63
C ASN A 27 5.76 14.29 -0.20
N ARG A 28 5.93 13.18 0.49
CA ARG A 28 6.22 11.89 -0.12
C ARG A 28 5.28 10.82 0.44
N PHE A 29 4.78 10.00 -0.44
CA PHE A 29 4.04 8.80 -0.05
C PHE A 29 5.02 7.66 0.23
N VAL A 30 4.94 7.08 1.42
CA VAL A 30 5.70 5.88 1.80
C VAL A 30 4.80 4.67 1.62
N PRO A 31 4.85 3.98 0.48
CA PRO A 31 4.02 2.81 0.26
C PRO A 31 4.54 1.62 1.03
N ALA A 32 3.63 0.70 1.36
CA ALA A 32 3.98 -0.67 1.71
C ALA A 32 3.95 -1.54 0.44
N ARG A 33 4.87 -2.47 0.35
CA ARG A 33 5.04 -3.38 -0.79
C ARG A 33 5.32 -4.80 -0.30
N PHE A 34 5.01 -5.79 -1.13
CA PHE A 34 5.62 -7.09 -1.00
C PHE A 34 7.13 -6.95 -1.22
N LYS A 35 7.93 -7.54 -0.35
CA LYS A 35 9.36 -7.29 -0.27
C LYS A 35 10.09 -7.58 -1.59
N ASP A 36 9.95 -8.75 -2.11
CA ASP A 36 10.75 -9.20 -3.27
C ASP A 36 10.05 -8.95 -4.61
N GLY A 37 8.73 -8.96 -4.62
CA GLY A 37 7.92 -8.72 -5.81
C GLY A 37 7.58 -7.25 -6.06
N TYR A 38 7.79 -6.37 -5.09
CA TYR A 38 7.45 -4.94 -5.12
C TYR A 38 5.97 -4.64 -5.47
N GLY A 39 5.11 -5.64 -5.39
CA GLY A 39 3.68 -5.49 -5.64
C GLY A 39 2.99 -4.67 -4.55
N PRO A 40 1.92 -3.94 -4.88
CA PRO A 40 1.12 -3.22 -3.91
C PRO A 40 0.37 -4.19 -2.99
N VAL A 41 0.17 -3.78 -1.74
CA VAL A 41 -0.51 -4.59 -0.71
C VAL A 41 -1.91 -4.05 -0.37
N GLY A 42 -2.35 -3.01 -1.06
CA GLY A 42 -3.60 -2.31 -0.76
C GLY A 42 -4.84 -3.20 -0.86
N ALA A 43 -4.95 -3.98 -1.92
CA ALA A 43 -6.07 -4.90 -2.14
C ALA A 43 -6.21 -5.92 -0.99
N TRP A 44 -5.10 -6.45 -0.49
CA TRP A 44 -5.11 -7.38 0.65
C TRP A 44 -5.68 -6.75 1.91
N PHE A 45 -5.33 -5.50 2.20
CA PHE A 45 -5.89 -4.79 3.35
C PHE A 45 -7.37 -4.40 3.17
N LEU A 46 -7.75 -4.02 1.96
CA LEU A 46 -9.08 -3.45 1.71
C LEU A 46 -10.12 -4.52 1.37
N LEU A 47 -9.81 -5.43 0.42
CA LEU A 47 -10.74 -6.46 -0.03
C LEU A 47 -10.77 -7.65 0.95
N PHE A 48 -9.61 -8.22 1.22
CA PHE A 48 -9.51 -9.42 2.03
C PHE A 48 -9.41 -9.15 3.54
N LYS A 49 -9.37 -7.89 3.96
CA LYS A 49 -9.20 -7.50 5.38
C LYS A 49 -7.99 -8.17 6.04
N ALA A 50 -6.97 -8.47 5.26
CA ALA A 50 -5.78 -9.12 5.74
C ALA A 50 -5.12 -8.31 6.86
N LYS A 51 -4.58 -9.01 7.82
CA LYS A 51 -3.76 -8.43 8.88
C LYS A 51 -2.30 -8.58 8.53
N ALA A 52 -1.50 -7.64 9.00
CA ALA A 52 -0.07 -7.79 8.93
C ALA A 52 0.51 -7.90 10.33
N THR A 53 1.42 -8.84 10.51
CA THR A 53 2.01 -9.17 11.80
C THR A 53 3.51 -8.88 11.81
N ASN A 54 4.03 -8.48 12.95
CA ASN A 54 5.47 -8.35 13.17
C ASN A 54 6.12 -9.73 13.37
N SER A 55 7.44 -9.77 13.60
CA SER A 55 8.21 -10.99 13.82
C SER A 55 7.77 -11.81 15.03
N LYS A 56 6.99 -11.22 15.93
CA LYS A 56 6.43 -11.90 17.10
C LYS A 56 5.01 -12.45 16.86
N GLY A 57 4.48 -12.28 15.65
CA GLY A 57 3.11 -12.68 15.32
C GLY A 57 2.03 -11.71 15.81
N GLU A 58 2.42 -10.51 16.26
CA GLU A 58 1.48 -9.50 16.77
C GLU A 58 0.99 -8.61 15.62
N ASP A 59 -0.30 -8.32 15.59
CA ASP A 59 -0.87 -7.30 14.70
C ASP A 59 -0.30 -5.93 15.08
N TYR A 60 0.62 -5.43 14.25
CA TYR A 60 1.32 -4.19 14.54
C TYR A 60 0.41 -2.95 14.55
N CYS A 61 -0.71 -2.99 13.86
CA CYS A 61 -1.70 -1.92 13.93
C CYS A 61 -2.38 -1.89 15.29
N ALA A 62 -2.65 -3.05 15.88
CA ALA A 62 -3.22 -3.15 17.21
C ALA A 62 -2.22 -2.72 18.29
N THR A 63 -0.97 -3.19 18.20
CA THR A 63 0.07 -2.85 19.18
C THR A 63 0.46 -1.37 19.16
N ASN A 64 0.34 -0.71 18.01
CA ASN A 64 0.64 0.72 17.83
C ASN A 64 -0.62 1.61 17.86
N ARG A 65 -1.75 1.11 18.31
CA ARG A 65 -3.03 1.85 18.32
C ARG A 65 -2.94 3.22 19.00
N ALA A 66 -2.13 3.33 20.05
CA ALA A 66 -1.92 4.59 20.76
C ALA A 66 -1.40 5.73 19.87
N MET A 67 -0.69 5.40 18.78
CA MET A 67 -0.23 6.41 17.81
C MET A 67 -1.37 7.07 17.05
N LEU A 68 -2.53 6.44 16.96
CA LEU A 68 -3.68 6.98 16.26
C LEU A 68 -4.43 8.03 17.06
N LYS A 69 -4.32 8.00 18.39
CA LYS A 69 -5.11 8.85 19.28
C LYS A 69 -5.07 10.35 18.92
N PRO A 70 -3.92 10.99 18.65
CA PRO A 70 -3.88 12.39 18.26
C PRO A 70 -4.59 12.69 16.94
N TYR A 71 -4.67 11.71 16.04
CA TYR A 71 -5.34 11.83 14.76
C TYR A 71 -6.84 11.57 14.88
N GLU A 72 -7.23 10.60 15.70
CA GLU A 72 -8.62 10.33 16.05
C GLU A 72 -9.28 11.55 16.72
N ASP A 73 -8.57 12.18 17.66
CA ASP A 73 -9.03 13.38 18.36
C ASP A 73 -9.24 14.59 17.43
N ARG A 74 -8.51 14.64 16.31
CA ARG A 74 -8.67 15.65 15.26
C ARG A 74 -9.70 15.27 14.18
N GLY A 75 -10.36 14.13 14.33
CA GLY A 75 -11.36 13.64 13.39
C GLY A 75 -10.82 12.85 12.20
N TYR A 76 -9.52 12.58 12.13
CA TYR A 76 -8.92 11.64 11.19
C TYR A 76 -9.04 10.21 11.75
N ALA A 77 -9.02 9.21 10.90
CA ALA A 77 -9.12 7.80 11.31
C ALA A 77 -10.42 7.47 12.08
N LYS A 78 -11.54 8.02 11.65
CA LYS A 78 -12.85 7.69 12.23
C LYS A 78 -13.22 6.23 11.98
N GLY A 79 -13.66 5.55 13.02
CA GLY A 79 -14.11 4.16 12.94
C GLY A 79 -12.96 3.16 12.90
N HIS A 80 -13.13 2.09 12.12
CA HIS A 80 -12.15 0.99 12.05
C HIS A 80 -11.10 1.15 10.93
N VAL A 81 -11.21 2.21 10.13
CA VAL A 81 -10.31 2.43 9.00
C VAL A 81 -9.09 3.23 9.45
N ILE A 82 -7.93 2.59 9.41
CA ILE A 82 -6.65 3.25 9.65
C ILE A 82 -6.17 3.86 8.34
N PRO A 83 -5.91 5.18 8.27
CA PRO A 83 -5.33 5.80 7.09
C PRO A 83 -4.03 5.11 6.67
N THR A 84 -3.88 4.89 5.36
CA THR A 84 -2.75 4.15 4.80
C THR A 84 -1.40 4.73 5.21
N CYS A 85 -1.27 6.05 5.25
CA CYS A 85 -0.05 6.72 5.71
C CYS A 85 0.31 6.35 7.15
N LEU A 86 -0.66 6.35 8.06
CA LEU A 86 -0.41 5.98 9.46
C LEU A 86 -0.08 4.49 9.60
N ARG A 87 -0.74 3.62 8.85
CA ARG A 87 -0.42 2.20 8.82
C ARG A 87 1.02 1.95 8.37
N ASN A 88 1.44 2.64 7.33
CA ASN A 88 2.80 2.50 6.81
C ASN A 88 3.85 3.08 7.79
N HIS A 89 3.54 4.16 8.49
CA HIS A 89 4.40 4.67 9.54
C HIS A 89 4.52 3.73 10.74
N MET A 90 3.43 3.06 11.13
CA MET A 90 3.49 2.03 12.17
C MET A 90 4.38 0.87 11.75
N MET A 91 4.27 0.42 10.50
CA MET A 91 5.13 -0.63 9.94
C MET A 91 6.61 -0.23 9.96
N LEU A 92 6.92 0.98 9.53
CA LEU A 92 8.29 1.51 9.56
C LEU A 92 8.83 1.57 11.00
N ARG A 93 8.00 1.94 11.94
CA ARG A 93 8.36 1.94 13.38
C ARG A 93 8.68 0.54 13.87
N GLU A 94 7.85 -0.46 13.58
CA GLU A 94 8.12 -1.86 13.94
C GLU A 94 9.49 -2.32 13.44
N MET A 95 9.82 -1.99 12.19
CA MET A 95 11.10 -2.36 11.61
C MET A 95 12.28 -1.64 12.29
N ARG A 96 12.15 -0.34 12.56
CA ARG A 96 13.18 0.45 13.24
C ARG A 96 13.43 0.01 14.68
N GLU A 97 12.41 -0.49 15.34
CA GLU A 97 12.50 -1.02 16.70
C GLU A 97 12.89 -2.51 16.76
N GLY A 98 13.32 -3.08 15.61
CA GLY A 98 13.82 -4.45 15.52
C GLY A 98 12.75 -5.54 15.63
N ARG A 99 11.47 -5.20 15.40
CA ARG A 99 10.38 -6.16 15.39
C ARG A 99 9.95 -6.59 13.98
N GLY A 100 10.74 -6.24 12.96
CA GLY A 100 10.62 -6.84 11.63
C GLY A 100 11.21 -8.26 11.61
N PRO A 101 10.97 -9.01 10.54
CA PRO A 101 10.17 -8.65 9.36
C PRO A 101 8.67 -8.59 9.62
N ILE A 102 7.94 -7.96 8.69
CA ILE A 102 6.47 -7.86 8.73
C ILE A 102 5.89 -8.82 7.70
N TYR A 103 4.89 -9.59 8.08
CA TYR A 103 4.22 -10.55 7.21
C TYR A 103 2.75 -10.18 7.01
N MET A 104 2.31 -10.20 5.77
CA MET A 104 0.90 -10.15 5.42
C MET A 104 0.31 -11.55 5.61
N ASP A 105 -0.68 -11.69 6.48
CA ASP A 105 -1.41 -12.95 6.70
C ASP A 105 -2.47 -13.17 5.61
N THR A 106 -1.99 -13.53 4.44
CA THR A 106 -2.84 -13.81 3.28
C THR A 106 -3.66 -15.08 3.47
N LYS A 107 -3.09 -16.08 4.14
CA LYS A 107 -3.76 -17.36 4.40
C LYS A 107 -5.04 -17.17 5.20
N SER A 108 -4.95 -16.59 6.38
CA SER A 108 -6.13 -16.39 7.23
C SER A 108 -7.14 -15.44 6.58
N ALA A 109 -6.66 -14.46 5.84
CA ALA A 109 -7.52 -13.52 5.11
C ALA A 109 -8.39 -14.24 4.07
N LEU A 110 -7.80 -15.09 3.24
CA LEU A 110 -8.51 -15.89 2.25
C LEU A 110 -9.49 -16.88 2.92
N GLN A 111 -9.02 -17.61 3.91
CA GLN A 111 -9.87 -18.56 4.65
C GLN A 111 -11.11 -17.89 5.25
N ASN A 112 -10.92 -16.74 5.90
CA ASN A 112 -12.03 -16.00 6.52
C ASN A 112 -12.98 -15.43 5.47
N THR A 113 -12.48 -14.96 4.35
CA THR A 113 -13.29 -14.41 3.26
C THR A 113 -14.10 -15.53 2.62
N PHE A 114 -13.47 -16.61 2.22
CA PHE A 114 -14.14 -17.72 1.55
C PHE A 114 -15.16 -18.44 2.44
N ALA A 115 -14.91 -18.51 3.74
CA ALA A 115 -15.88 -19.10 4.67
C ALA A 115 -17.25 -18.39 4.70
N THR A 116 -17.33 -17.17 4.22
CA THR A 116 -18.57 -16.37 4.18
C THR A 116 -19.27 -16.37 2.83
N LEU A 117 -18.67 -16.98 1.80
CA LEU A 117 -19.13 -16.94 0.42
C LEU A 117 -19.57 -18.34 -0.04
N ASN A 118 -20.55 -18.35 -0.96
CA ASN A 118 -20.87 -19.58 -1.70
C ASN A 118 -19.85 -19.82 -2.84
N GLU A 119 -19.90 -20.99 -3.50
CA GLU A 119 -18.95 -21.38 -4.53
C GLU A 119 -18.89 -20.43 -5.74
N GLU A 120 -20.03 -19.89 -6.16
CA GLU A 120 -20.12 -18.94 -7.26
C GLU A 120 -19.45 -17.61 -6.88
N GLN A 121 -19.79 -17.08 -5.71
CA GLN A 121 -19.18 -15.86 -5.17
C GLN A 121 -17.67 -16.01 -4.93
N GLN A 122 -17.20 -17.20 -4.53
CA GLN A 122 -15.77 -17.46 -4.38
C GLN A 122 -15.07 -17.39 -5.73
N LYS A 123 -15.61 -18.01 -6.77
CA LYS A 123 -15.05 -17.96 -8.13
C LYS A 123 -15.01 -16.56 -8.69
N ASP A 124 -16.07 -15.79 -8.50
CA ASP A 124 -16.15 -14.41 -8.96
C ASP A 124 -15.09 -13.55 -8.27
N LEU A 125 -14.98 -13.67 -6.94
CA LEU A 125 -13.97 -12.94 -6.17
C LEU A 125 -12.54 -13.36 -6.51
N GLU A 126 -12.29 -14.65 -6.73
CA GLU A 126 -11.00 -15.15 -7.19
C GLU A 126 -10.63 -14.59 -8.56
N SER A 127 -11.58 -14.59 -9.49
CA SER A 127 -11.37 -14.03 -10.84
C SER A 127 -11.03 -12.54 -10.78
N GLU A 128 -11.80 -11.75 -10.04
CA GLU A 128 -11.58 -10.32 -9.85
C GLU A 128 -10.23 -10.05 -9.16
N ALA A 129 -9.92 -10.80 -8.12
CA ALA A 129 -8.67 -10.65 -7.38
C ALA A 129 -7.45 -11.02 -8.23
N TRP A 130 -7.54 -12.06 -9.07
CA TRP A 130 -6.46 -12.44 -9.97
C TRP A 130 -6.28 -11.44 -11.10
N GLU A 131 -7.36 -10.88 -11.63
CA GLU A 131 -7.30 -9.81 -12.64
C GLU A 131 -6.56 -8.59 -12.09
N ASP A 132 -6.97 -8.06 -10.94
CA ASP A 132 -6.29 -6.97 -10.23
C ASP A 132 -4.83 -7.32 -9.91
N PHE A 133 -4.58 -8.55 -9.53
CA PHE A 133 -3.26 -9.02 -9.14
C PHE A 133 -2.30 -9.12 -10.32
N LEU A 134 -2.78 -9.61 -11.46
CA LEU A 134 -1.98 -9.71 -12.68
C LEU A 134 -1.70 -8.33 -13.28
N ASP A 135 -2.61 -7.40 -13.18
CA ASP A 135 -2.41 -6.04 -13.67
C ASP A 135 -1.38 -5.25 -12.83
N MET A 136 -1.41 -5.42 -11.52
CA MET A 136 -0.62 -4.58 -10.61
C MET A 136 0.53 -5.31 -9.91
N CYS A 137 0.48 -6.63 -9.82
CA CYS A 137 1.37 -7.44 -9.00
C CYS A 137 2.04 -8.59 -9.74
N VAL A 138 2.24 -8.48 -11.04
CA VAL A 138 2.85 -9.54 -11.87
C VAL A 138 4.15 -10.09 -11.27
N GLY A 139 5.00 -9.19 -10.76
CA GLY A 139 6.27 -9.60 -10.12
C GLY A 139 6.04 -10.48 -8.89
N GLN A 140 5.03 -10.17 -8.08
CA GLN A 140 4.69 -10.97 -6.90
C GLN A 140 4.06 -12.31 -7.28
N ALA A 141 3.16 -12.33 -8.26
CA ALA A 141 2.56 -13.55 -8.76
C ALA A 141 3.62 -14.51 -9.34
N ASN A 142 4.57 -13.99 -10.12
CA ASN A 142 5.70 -14.75 -10.62
C ASN A 142 6.59 -15.29 -9.50
N LEU A 143 6.84 -14.50 -8.46
CA LEU A 143 7.64 -14.93 -7.31
C LEU A 143 6.97 -16.10 -6.59
N TRP A 144 5.67 -16.03 -6.35
CA TRP A 144 4.91 -17.13 -5.75
C TRP A 144 4.97 -18.39 -6.61
N ALA A 145 4.77 -18.25 -7.91
CA ALA A 145 4.86 -19.37 -8.85
C ALA A 145 6.27 -20.00 -8.87
N CYS A 146 7.33 -19.18 -8.95
CA CYS A 146 8.71 -19.65 -8.97
C CYS A 146 9.16 -20.30 -7.66
N THR A 147 8.61 -19.86 -6.54
CA THR A 147 8.92 -20.41 -5.21
C THR A 147 7.98 -21.55 -4.81
N ASN A 148 7.01 -21.88 -5.66
CA ASN A 148 5.94 -22.83 -5.39
C ASN A 148 5.27 -22.55 -4.04
N THR A 149 4.94 -21.29 -3.83
CA THR A 149 4.30 -20.81 -2.61
C THR A 149 3.02 -20.10 -2.98
N ALA A 150 1.89 -20.62 -2.53
CA ALA A 150 0.61 -19.96 -2.73
C ALA A 150 0.25 -19.02 -1.57
N PRO A 151 -0.45 -17.92 -1.80
CA PRO A 151 -0.85 -16.98 -0.74
C PRO A 151 -1.78 -17.60 0.30
N GLU A 152 -2.53 -18.65 -0.05
CA GLU A 152 -3.37 -19.44 0.83
C GLU A 152 -2.58 -20.40 1.74
N GLU A 153 -1.33 -20.65 1.45
CA GLU A 153 -0.50 -21.56 2.24
C GLU A 153 0.23 -20.84 3.37
N ARG A 154 0.79 -19.67 3.07
CA ARG A 154 1.51 -18.86 4.07
C ARG A 154 1.48 -17.38 3.72
N GLY A 155 1.67 -16.55 4.74
CA GLY A 155 1.84 -15.11 4.58
C GLY A 155 3.14 -14.74 3.85
N SER A 156 3.12 -13.60 3.19
CA SER A 156 4.27 -13.05 2.48
C SER A 156 4.84 -11.85 3.22
N GLU A 157 6.17 -11.73 3.18
CA GLU A 157 6.85 -10.58 3.77
C GLU A 157 6.50 -9.29 3.01
N ILE A 158 6.16 -8.26 3.76
CA ILE A 158 5.93 -6.92 3.26
C ILE A 158 6.87 -5.93 3.96
N MET A 159 7.12 -4.81 3.31
CA MET A 159 7.98 -3.77 3.87
C MET A 159 7.49 -2.39 3.49
N PRO A 160 7.71 -1.38 4.34
CA PRO A 160 7.58 0.00 3.92
C PRO A 160 8.75 0.33 2.99
N THR A 161 8.50 1.16 2.00
CA THR A 161 9.60 1.74 1.23
C THR A 161 10.16 2.94 1.99
N GLU A 162 11.48 3.08 1.96
CA GLU A 162 12.13 4.24 2.55
C GLU A 162 11.76 5.50 1.78
N PRO A 163 11.33 6.59 2.44
CA PRO A 163 10.84 7.79 1.77
C PRO A 163 11.83 8.41 0.79
N TYR A 164 13.10 8.36 1.12
CA TYR A 164 14.17 8.94 0.30
C TYR A 164 14.69 8.02 -0.80
N LEU A 165 14.36 6.73 -0.78
CA LEU A 165 14.76 5.77 -1.81
C LEU A 165 13.64 5.53 -2.83
N LEU A 166 12.45 5.24 -2.34
CA LEU A 166 11.33 4.80 -3.15
C LEU A 166 10.05 5.59 -2.90
N GLY A 167 10.12 6.65 -2.10
CA GLY A 167 8.99 7.53 -1.86
C GLY A 167 8.51 8.15 -3.18
N SER A 168 7.21 8.15 -3.36
CA SER A 168 6.54 8.69 -4.55
C SER A 168 5.83 9.98 -4.20
N HIS A 169 5.82 10.91 -5.14
CA HIS A 169 5.00 12.12 -5.06
C HIS A 169 3.57 11.91 -5.58
N SER A 170 3.22 10.72 -6.07
CA SER A 170 1.91 10.41 -6.63
C SER A 170 0.78 10.70 -5.65
N GLY A 171 -0.14 11.56 -6.04
CA GLY A 171 -1.31 11.94 -5.24
C GLY A 171 -1.03 12.80 -4.01
N CYS A 172 0.24 13.16 -3.76
CA CYS A 172 0.62 13.97 -2.60
C CYS A 172 1.02 15.40 -2.97
N CYS A 173 1.53 15.59 -4.19
CA CYS A 173 2.04 16.86 -4.66
C CYS A 173 1.97 16.93 -6.18
N GLY A 174 2.22 18.08 -6.74
CA GLY A 174 2.22 18.24 -8.18
C GLY A 174 2.23 19.69 -8.64
N ILE A 175 1.81 19.88 -9.87
CA ILE A 175 1.62 21.20 -10.47
C ILE A 175 0.35 21.81 -9.86
N TRP A 176 0.45 23.03 -9.38
CA TRP A 176 -0.70 23.73 -8.85
C TRP A 176 -1.69 24.10 -9.97
N VAL A 177 -2.97 23.86 -9.72
CA VAL A 177 -4.07 24.25 -10.61
C VAL A 177 -5.17 24.91 -9.80
N SER A 178 -5.78 25.96 -10.34
CA SER A 178 -6.80 26.74 -9.66
C SER A 178 -8.16 26.02 -9.56
N GLY A 179 -8.39 25.06 -10.41
CA GLY A 179 -9.65 24.29 -10.47
C GLY A 179 -10.29 24.30 -11.87
N PRO A 180 -11.31 23.50 -12.08
CA PRO A 180 -11.90 23.32 -13.41
C PRO A 180 -12.69 24.53 -13.91
N ASP A 181 -13.20 25.36 -13.01
CA ASP A 181 -14.09 26.49 -13.32
C ASP A 181 -13.36 27.84 -13.32
N GLU A 182 -12.06 27.87 -13.04
CA GLU A 182 -11.28 29.09 -12.99
C GLU A 182 -10.46 29.26 -14.27
N ALA A 183 -10.22 30.52 -14.62
CA ALA A 183 -9.36 30.83 -15.76
C ALA A 183 -7.96 30.27 -15.52
N TRP A 184 -7.42 29.61 -16.50
CA TRP A 184 -6.07 29.10 -16.48
C TRP A 184 -5.08 30.24 -16.29
N VAL A 185 -4.24 30.12 -15.31
CA VAL A 185 -3.14 31.06 -15.06
C VAL A 185 -1.91 30.56 -15.82
#